data_59ed963ac44507fb8953dbff1456f29d
#
_entry.id   59ed963ac44507fb8953dbff1456f29d
#
_cell.length_a   1.000
_cell.length_b   1.000
_cell.length_c   1.000
_cell.angle_alpha   90.00
_cell.angle_beta   90.00
_cell.angle_gamma   90.00
#
_symmetry.space_group_name_H-M   'P 1'
#
loop_
_entity.id
_entity.type
_entity.pdbx_description
1 polymer ?
#
loop_
_entity_poly.entity_id
_entity_poly.type
_entity_poly.pdbx_seq_one_letter_code
_entity_poly.pdbx_strand_id
1 'polypeptide(L)'
;MQLAFVLYKYFPFGGLQRDFMRIALECQQRGHTIRVYTLIWEGEIPPGFEVLVAPVKAFFNHRRNEKLLAWMEADLAKRPVDRLIGFNKMPGLDVYYAADGCFEDKAQNLRHSLYKSFGRYKHFAEYERAVFAKDAKTEVLMISEVQQPLFIKHYDTPLERFHLLPPGIAQDRRAPPNAAEIREGFRKEFNLRDDELLLVQIGSGFKTKGVDRSLKAVAALPTELKKRTRLFVIGQDDPKVFQLQSATLGLGDNVQFLKGRSDIPRFLLGADLLIHPAYNENTGTVLLEALVAGLPVLVSAVCGYAHYIGEADSGLVLDEPFEQAQLNQYLTQMLTDTAPVSYTHLTLPTSDLV
;
A
#
# COMPACT_ATOMS: atom_id res chain seq x y z
N MET A 1 -2.93 -9.27 -28.83
CA MET A 1 -2.99 -10.46 -27.93
C MET A 1 -4.25 -10.36 -27.10
N GLN A 2 -4.81 -11.52 -26.71
CA GLN A 2 -5.88 -11.57 -25.73
C GLN A 2 -5.29 -11.83 -24.36
N LEU A 3 -5.39 -10.85 -23.46
CA LEU A 3 -4.87 -10.92 -22.11
C LEU A 3 -6.01 -11.19 -21.12
N ALA A 4 -5.82 -12.14 -20.22
CA ALA A 4 -6.72 -12.35 -19.11
C ALA A 4 -6.06 -11.83 -17.82
N PHE A 5 -6.85 -11.12 -17.04
CA PHE A 5 -6.48 -10.65 -15.70
C PHE A 5 -7.33 -11.35 -14.66
N VAL A 6 -6.75 -11.69 -13.52
CA VAL A 6 -7.51 -12.26 -12.40
C VAL A 6 -7.17 -11.56 -11.10
N LEU A 7 -8.24 -11.14 -10.40
CA LEU A 7 -8.16 -10.58 -9.06
C LEU A 7 -9.42 -10.96 -8.27
N TYR A 8 -9.26 -11.17 -6.94
CA TYR A 8 -10.42 -11.61 -6.15
C TYR A 8 -11.52 -10.55 -6.06
N LYS A 9 -11.15 -9.27 -5.96
CA LYS A 9 -12.10 -8.17 -5.83
C LYS A 9 -11.58 -6.92 -6.51
N TYR A 10 -12.45 -6.26 -7.25
CA TYR A 10 -12.24 -4.92 -7.75
C TYR A 10 -13.17 -3.93 -7.06
N PHE A 11 -12.59 -2.81 -6.61
CA PHE A 11 -13.27 -1.59 -6.11
C PHE A 11 -12.37 -0.38 -6.34
N PRO A 12 -12.91 0.82 -6.61
CA PRO A 12 -12.13 1.95 -7.16
C PRO A 12 -11.02 2.52 -6.25
N PHE A 13 -11.05 2.24 -4.94
CA PHE A 13 -10.21 2.93 -3.95
C PHE A 13 -9.04 2.11 -3.41
N GLY A 14 -8.84 0.88 -3.87
CA GLY A 14 -7.73 0.02 -3.42
C GLY A 14 -6.44 0.30 -4.20
N GLY A 15 -5.27 0.24 -3.54
CA GLY A 15 -3.97 0.40 -4.20
C GLY A 15 -3.76 -0.65 -5.31
N LEU A 16 -3.90 -1.94 -4.97
CA LEU A 16 -3.82 -3.05 -5.92
C LEU A 16 -4.80 -2.90 -7.09
N GLN A 17 -6.03 -2.45 -6.81
CA GLN A 17 -7.07 -2.27 -7.81
C GLN A 17 -6.79 -1.12 -8.75
N ARG A 18 -6.19 -0.04 -8.26
CA ARG A 18 -5.74 1.08 -9.09
C ARG A 18 -4.60 0.65 -10.02
N ASP A 19 -3.64 -0.11 -9.51
CA ASP A 19 -2.54 -0.63 -10.32
C ASP A 19 -3.04 -1.61 -11.37
N PHE A 20 -3.94 -2.53 -11.01
CA PHE A 20 -4.61 -3.40 -11.97
C PHE A 20 -5.28 -2.60 -13.08
N MET A 21 -6.11 -1.61 -12.73
CA MET A 21 -6.86 -0.84 -13.72
C MET A 21 -5.92 -0.08 -14.65
N ARG A 22 -4.87 0.56 -14.12
CA ARG A 22 -3.87 1.27 -14.89
C ARG A 22 -3.15 0.35 -15.89
N ILE A 23 -2.68 -0.81 -15.41
CA ILE A 23 -1.98 -1.80 -16.25
C ILE A 23 -2.92 -2.35 -17.34
N ALA A 24 -4.16 -2.69 -16.98
CA ALA A 24 -5.11 -3.25 -17.93
C ALA A 24 -5.53 -2.24 -19.02
N LEU A 25 -5.74 -0.97 -18.65
CA LEU A 25 -6.04 0.11 -19.60
C LEU A 25 -4.86 0.36 -20.54
N GLU A 26 -3.63 0.36 -20.03
CA GLU A 26 -2.43 0.52 -20.86
C GLU A 26 -2.27 -0.64 -21.85
N CYS A 27 -2.49 -1.88 -21.40
CA CYS A 27 -2.50 -3.02 -22.31
C CYS A 27 -3.57 -2.87 -23.40
N GLN A 28 -4.75 -2.35 -23.06
CA GLN A 28 -5.80 -2.07 -24.03
C GLN A 28 -5.38 -0.99 -25.04
N GLN A 29 -4.79 0.10 -24.58
CA GLN A 29 -4.29 1.19 -25.45
C GLN A 29 -3.22 0.70 -26.43
N ARG A 30 -2.43 -0.29 -26.04
CA ARG A 30 -1.45 -0.98 -26.90
C ARG A 30 -2.07 -2.01 -27.85
N GLY A 31 -3.39 -2.07 -27.92
CA GLY A 31 -4.13 -2.93 -28.86
C GLY A 31 -4.35 -4.36 -28.37
N HIS A 32 -4.25 -4.63 -27.07
CA HIS A 32 -4.62 -5.92 -26.51
C HIS A 32 -6.11 -5.95 -26.13
N THR A 33 -6.75 -7.11 -26.25
CA THR A 33 -8.10 -7.33 -25.72
C THR A 33 -8.01 -7.79 -24.29
N ILE A 34 -8.89 -7.27 -23.43
CA ILE A 34 -8.83 -7.46 -21.97
C ILE A 34 -10.02 -8.28 -21.49
N ARG A 35 -9.74 -9.43 -20.88
CA ARG A 35 -10.71 -10.24 -20.15
C ARG A 35 -10.33 -10.24 -18.65
N VAL A 36 -11.33 -10.08 -17.76
CA VAL A 36 -11.09 -10.02 -16.31
C VAL A 36 -11.93 -11.06 -15.60
N TYR A 37 -11.30 -11.91 -14.79
CA TYR A 37 -11.94 -12.85 -13.89
C TYR A 37 -11.91 -12.34 -12.47
N THR A 38 -13.07 -12.29 -11.81
CA THR A 38 -13.17 -11.77 -10.44
C THR A 38 -14.32 -12.43 -9.65
N LEU A 39 -14.29 -12.31 -8.33
CA LEU A 39 -15.38 -12.68 -7.44
C LEU A 39 -16.37 -11.54 -7.19
N ILE A 40 -15.88 -10.31 -7.23
CA ILE A 40 -16.66 -9.09 -6.98
C ILE A 40 -16.10 -7.97 -7.85
N TRP A 41 -16.99 -7.25 -8.52
CA TRP A 41 -16.65 -6.02 -9.23
C TRP A 41 -17.56 -4.90 -8.75
N GLU A 42 -16.97 -3.82 -8.27
CA GLU A 42 -17.67 -2.61 -7.84
C GLU A 42 -17.19 -1.42 -8.69
N GLY A 43 -18.13 -0.66 -9.23
CA GLY A 43 -17.87 0.49 -10.10
C GLY A 43 -18.11 0.21 -11.58
N GLU A 44 -17.79 1.19 -12.42
CA GLU A 44 -17.98 1.12 -13.86
C GLU A 44 -17.00 0.14 -14.50
N ILE A 45 -17.46 -0.55 -15.54
CA ILE A 45 -16.61 -1.41 -16.37
C ILE A 45 -16.09 -0.56 -17.51
N PRO A 46 -14.76 -0.48 -17.72
CA PRO A 46 -14.20 0.27 -18.83
C PRO A 46 -14.70 -0.26 -20.18
N PRO A 47 -14.97 0.63 -21.16
CA PRO A 47 -15.35 0.22 -22.49
C PRO A 47 -14.33 -0.76 -23.10
N GLY A 48 -14.82 -1.87 -23.65
CA GLY A 48 -13.99 -2.90 -24.27
C GLY A 48 -13.37 -3.93 -23.32
N PHE A 49 -13.64 -3.84 -22.01
CA PHE A 49 -13.29 -4.91 -21.07
C PHE A 49 -14.39 -5.98 -21.04
N GLU A 50 -13.99 -7.25 -21.11
CA GLU A 50 -14.87 -8.40 -20.83
C GLU A 50 -14.70 -8.78 -19.35
N VAL A 51 -15.59 -8.30 -18.47
CA VAL A 51 -15.52 -8.60 -17.02
C VAL A 51 -16.44 -9.77 -16.68
N LEU A 52 -15.87 -10.83 -16.17
CA LEU A 52 -16.53 -12.08 -15.82
C LEU A 52 -16.52 -12.26 -14.28
N VAL A 53 -17.68 -12.06 -13.66
CA VAL A 53 -17.87 -12.26 -12.23
C VAL A 53 -18.27 -13.71 -11.98
N ALA A 54 -17.41 -14.47 -11.27
CA ALA A 54 -17.64 -15.87 -11.00
C ALA A 54 -18.90 -16.09 -10.14
N PRO A 55 -19.87 -16.90 -10.59
CA PRO A 55 -21.12 -17.15 -9.87
C PRO A 55 -20.92 -18.18 -8.74
N VAL A 56 -19.88 -17.99 -7.93
CA VAL A 56 -19.47 -18.97 -6.91
C VAL A 56 -19.76 -18.46 -5.50
N LYS A 57 -20.24 -19.36 -4.66
CA LYS A 57 -20.52 -19.10 -3.25
C LYS A 57 -19.78 -20.13 -2.38
N ALA A 58 -19.21 -19.66 -1.28
CA ALA A 58 -18.64 -20.51 -0.24
C ALA A 58 -18.64 -19.76 1.09
N PHE A 59 -18.71 -20.49 2.20
CA PHE A 59 -18.69 -19.93 3.54
C PHE A 59 -17.31 -19.35 3.90
N PHE A 60 -16.24 -20.02 3.46
CA PHE A 60 -14.87 -19.60 3.70
C PHE A 60 -14.22 -19.00 2.45
N ASN A 61 -13.47 -17.92 2.62
CA ASN A 61 -12.80 -17.23 1.52
C ASN A 61 -11.87 -18.15 0.70
N HIS A 62 -11.07 -19.01 1.34
CA HIS A 62 -10.19 -19.94 0.63
C HIS A 62 -10.96 -20.91 -0.28
N ARG A 63 -12.11 -21.41 0.18
CA ARG A 63 -12.99 -22.25 -0.65
C ARG A 63 -13.62 -21.49 -1.82
N ARG A 64 -13.88 -20.20 -1.62
CA ARG A 64 -14.38 -19.33 -2.68
C ARG A 64 -13.32 -19.08 -3.75
N ASN A 65 -12.06 -18.92 -3.33
CA ASN A 65 -10.93 -18.78 -4.24
C ASN A 65 -10.69 -20.05 -5.07
N GLU A 66 -10.75 -21.24 -4.45
CA GLU A 66 -10.67 -22.53 -5.15
C GLU A 66 -11.75 -22.68 -6.24
N LYS A 67 -12.98 -22.29 -5.91
CA LYS A 67 -14.10 -22.32 -6.87
C LYS A 67 -13.93 -21.30 -8.00
N LEU A 68 -13.36 -20.11 -7.72
CA LEU A 68 -13.03 -19.15 -8.76
C LEU A 68 -12.01 -19.73 -9.72
N LEU A 69 -10.93 -20.35 -9.21
CA LEU A 69 -9.89 -20.96 -10.02
C LEU A 69 -10.50 -22.04 -10.94
N ALA A 70 -11.22 -23.00 -10.38
CA ALA A 70 -11.82 -24.07 -11.17
C ALA A 70 -12.81 -23.57 -12.24
N TRP A 71 -13.59 -22.53 -11.92
CA TRP A 71 -14.52 -21.92 -12.86
C TRP A 71 -13.78 -21.18 -13.99
N MET A 72 -12.72 -20.44 -13.65
CA MET A 72 -11.86 -19.75 -14.61
C MET A 72 -11.15 -20.74 -15.55
N GLU A 73 -10.57 -21.83 -15.01
CA GLU A 73 -9.91 -22.88 -15.80
C GLU A 73 -10.88 -23.54 -16.80
N ALA A 74 -12.11 -23.80 -16.37
CA ALA A 74 -13.14 -24.36 -17.25
C ALA A 74 -13.55 -23.40 -18.38
N ASP A 75 -13.50 -22.09 -18.15
CA ASP A 75 -13.74 -21.09 -19.20
C ASP A 75 -12.52 -20.95 -20.12
N LEU A 76 -11.31 -20.88 -19.57
CA LEU A 76 -10.06 -20.80 -20.34
C LEU A 76 -9.85 -22.02 -21.25
N ALA A 77 -10.27 -23.21 -20.82
CA ALA A 77 -10.24 -24.41 -21.67
C ALA A 77 -11.11 -24.29 -22.93
N LYS A 78 -12.20 -23.52 -22.87
CA LYS A 78 -13.11 -23.28 -24.00
C LYS A 78 -12.71 -22.05 -24.80
N ARG A 79 -12.19 -21.05 -24.14
CA ARG A 79 -11.84 -19.73 -24.67
C ARG A 79 -10.42 -19.33 -24.25
N PRO A 80 -9.39 -19.95 -24.83
CA PRO A 80 -8.00 -19.72 -24.43
C PRO A 80 -7.61 -18.25 -24.62
N VAL A 81 -6.59 -17.84 -23.85
CA VAL A 81 -5.98 -16.52 -23.92
C VAL A 81 -4.47 -16.65 -24.14
N ASP A 82 -3.84 -15.58 -24.59
CA ASP A 82 -2.40 -15.61 -24.85
C ASP A 82 -1.59 -15.58 -23.54
N ARG A 83 -2.07 -14.82 -22.53
CA ARG A 83 -1.44 -14.74 -21.19
C ARG A 83 -2.47 -14.53 -20.10
N LEU A 84 -2.22 -15.15 -18.94
CA LEU A 84 -2.98 -14.97 -17.69
C LEU A 84 -2.16 -14.23 -16.65
N ILE A 85 -2.60 -13.03 -16.28
CA ILE A 85 -1.94 -12.14 -15.32
C ILE A 85 -2.73 -12.13 -14.00
N GLY A 86 -2.10 -12.52 -12.90
CA GLY A 86 -2.72 -12.55 -11.58
C GLY A 86 -2.32 -11.39 -10.68
N PHE A 87 -3.30 -10.80 -10.02
CA PHE A 87 -3.12 -9.82 -8.94
C PHE A 87 -3.28 -10.44 -7.54
N ASN A 88 -3.54 -11.73 -7.50
CA ASN A 88 -3.49 -12.57 -6.30
C ASN A 88 -2.77 -13.87 -6.65
N LYS A 89 -2.07 -14.44 -5.67
CA LYS A 89 -1.36 -15.72 -5.84
C LYS A 89 -2.34 -16.83 -6.13
N MET A 90 -2.10 -17.58 -7.21
CA MET A 90 -2.86 -18.78 -7.57
C MET A 90 -2.12 -19.63 -8.60
N PRO A 91 -2.46 -20.92 -8.75
CA PRO A 91 -1.91 -21.75 -9.80
C PRO A 91 -2.25 -21.26 -11.21
N GLY A 92 -1.41 -21.62 -12.20
CA GLY A 92 -1.70 -21.44 -13.63
C GLY A 92 -1.42 -20.03 -14.18
N LEU A 93 -0.85 -19.13 -13.42
CA LEU A 93 -0.50 -17.78 -13.90
C LEU A 93 0.74 -17.81 -14.79
N ASP A 94 0.70 -17.07 -15.91
CA ASP A 94 1.90 -16.72 -16.68
C ASP A 94 2.69 -15.59 -15.98
N VAL A 95 1.96 -14.61 -15.43
CA VAL A 95 2.54 -13.44 -14.76
C VAL A 95 1.82 -13.19 -13.44
N TYR A 96 2.58 -12.91 -12.38
CA TYR A 96 2.05 -12.48 -11.09
C TYR A 96 2.52 -11.08 -10.71
N TYR A 97 1.57 -10.17 -10.45
CA TYR A 97 1.85 -8.84 -9.88
C TYR A 97 1.98 -8.94 -8.36
N ALA A 98 3.21 -8.85 -7.86
CA ALA A 98 3.57 -9.19 -6.49
C ALA A 98 3.36 -8.04 -5.50
N ALA A 99 2.10 -7.68 -5.26
CA ALA A 99 1.73 -6.67 -4.26
C ALA A 99 1.72 -7.22 -2.82
N ASP A 100 1.54 -8.54 -2.65
CA ASP A 100 1.43 -9.18 -1.34
C ASP A 100 2.79 -9.71 -0.85
N GLY A 101 3.05 -9.57 0.45
CA GLY A 101 4.24 -10.14 1.07
C GLY A 101 4.24 -11.69 1.12
N CYS A 102 5.38 -12.28 1.48
CA CYS A 102 5.55 -13.71 1.62
C CYS A 102 4.64 -14.26 2.73
N PHE A 103 3.71 -15.14 2.34
CA PHE A 103 2.75 -15.74 3.26
C PHE A 103 3.41 -16.78 4.19
N GLU A 104 4.31 -17.61 3.64
CA GLU A 104 5.00 -18.63 4.42
C GLU A 104 5.86 -18.00 5.52
N ASP A 105 6.59 -16.93 5.23
CA ASP A 105 7.39 -16.21 6.23
C ASP A 105 6.50 -15.64 7.35
N LYS A 106 5.39 -15.00 6.99
CA LYS A 106 4.40 -14.53 7.98
C LYS A 106 3.80 -15.65 8.81
N ALA A 107 3.53 -16.80 8.20
CA ALA A 107 2.97 -17.96 8.90
C ALA A 107 3.95 -18.58 9.88
N GLN A 108 5.24 -18.59 9.55
CA GLN A 108 6.29 -19.10 10.44
C GLN A 108 6.58 -18.17 11.62
N ASN A 109 6.67 -16.87 11.35
CA ASN A 109 7.16 -15.90 12.34
C ASN A 109 6.04 -15.30 13.22
N LEU A 110 4.80 -15.23 12.70
CA LEU A 110 3.70 -14.52 13.38
C LEU A 110 2.53 -15.42 13.81
N ARG A 111 2.60 -16.75 13.53
CA ARG A 111 1.50 -17.67 13.83
C ARG A 111 1.97 -18.85 14.66
N HIS A 112 1.05 -19.34 15.51
CA HIS A 112 1.30 -20.54 16.30
C HIS A 112 1.51 -21.77 15.40
N SER A 113 2.35 -22.74 15.79
CA SER A 113 2.68 -23.94 14.99
C SER A 113 1.44 -24.71 14.52
N LEU A 114 0.39 -24.77 15.33
CA LEU A 114 -0.89 -25.40 14.98
C LEU A 114 -1.62 -24.75 13.78
N TYR A 115 -1.27 -23.50 13.42
CA TYR A 115 -1.88 -22.81 12.28
C TYR A 115 -1.66 -23.57 10.96
N LYS A 116 -0.54 -24.29 10.83
CA LYS A 116 -0.21 -25.08 9.62
C LYS A 116 -1.17 -26.25 9.37
N SER A 117 -1.93 -26.68 10.40
CA SER A 117 -2.91 -27.76 10.26
C SER A 117 -4.23 -27.31 9.62
N PHE A 118 -4.50 -26.04 9.60
CA PHE A 118 -5.78 -25.52 9.10
C PHE A 118 -5.84 -25.46 7.57
N GLY A 119 -7.01 -25.78 7.00
CA GLY A 119 -7.25 -25.72 5.55
C GLY A 119 -6.95 -24.36 4.92
N ARG A 120 -7.15 -23.27 5.69
CA ARG A 120 -6.78 -21.92 5.25
C ARG A 120 -5.28 -21.78 5.01
N TYR A 121 -4.43 -22.30 5.92
CA TYR A 121 -2.98 -22.25 5.72
C TYR A 121 -2.59 -23.06 4.48
N LYS A 122 -3.07 -24.31 4.38
CA LYS A 122 -2.75 -25.20 3.26
C LYS A 122 -3.06 -24.54 1.92
N HIS A 123 -4.24 -23.93 1.80
CA HIS A 123 -4.65 -23.22 0.59
C HIS A 123 -3.68 -22.08 0.22
N PHE A 124 -3.40 -21.16 1.14
CA PHE A 124 -2.55 -20.01 0.81
C PHE A 124 -1.09 -20.40 0.60
N ALA A 125 -0.58 -21.40 1.33
CA ALA A 125 0.76 -21.93 1.13
C ALA A 125 0.91 -22.65 -0.23
N GLU A 126 -0.11 -23.41 -0.64
CA GLU A 126 -0.16 -24.07 -1.94
C GLU A 126 -0.21 -23.05 -3.09
N TYR A 127 -1.05 -22.02 -2.97
CA TYR A 127 -1.19 -20.96 -3.96
C TYR A 127 0.08 -20.11 -4.07
N GLU A 128 0.76 -19.83 -2.96
CA GLU A 128 2.05 -19.16 -2.98
C GLU A 128 3.14 -20.07 -3.62
N ARG A 129 3.17 -21.33 -3.24
CA ARG A 129 4.11 -22.30 -3.83
C ARG A 129 3.91 -22.45 -5.35
N ALA A 130 2.68 -22.45 -5.84
CA ALA A 130 2.38 -22.56 -7.27
C ALA A 130 2.99 -21.43 -8.09
N VAL A 131 3.14 -20.25 -7.49
CA VAL A 131 3.75 -19.06 -8.12
C VAL A 131 5.27 -19.07 -7.96
N PHE A 132 5.78 -19.38 -6.75
CA PHE A 132 7.17 -19.12 -6.38
C PHE A 132 8.09 -20.35 -6.36
N ALA A 133 7.57 -21.58 -6.44
CA ALA A 133 8.42 -22.77 -6.44
C ALA A 133 9.48 -22.70 -7.54
N LYS A 134 10.64 -23.32 -7.28
CA LYS A 134 11.81 -23.32 -8.18
C LYS A 134 11.47 -23.70 -9.62
N ASP A 135 10.58 -24.66 -9.79
CA ASP A 135 10.14 -25.21 -11.08
C ASP A 135 8.90 -24.53 -11.67
N ALA A 136 8.29 -23.57 -10.96
CA ALA A 136 7.17 -22.79 -11.48
C ALA A 136 7.64 -21.89 -12.65
N LYS A 137 6.73 -21.64 -13.59
CA LYS A 137 7.03 -20.87 -14.81
C LYS A 137 6.49 -19.44 -14.76
N THR A 138 5.83 -19.06 -13.67
CA THR A 138 5.23 -17.74 -13.51
C THR A 138 6.30 -16.66 -13.41
N GLU A 139 6.26 -15.66 -14.27
CA GLU A 139 7.07 -14.45 -14.15
C GLU A 139 6.51 -13.56 -13.04
N VAL A 140 7.38 -12.96 -12.23
CA VAL A 140 6.99 -12.21 -11.04
C VAL A 140 7.34 -10.74 -11.20
N LEU A 141 6.32 -9.89 -11.35
CA LEU A 141 6.48 -8.45 -11.39
C LEU A 141 6.52 -7.90 -9.95
N MET A 142 7.71 -7.57 -9.48
CA MET A 142 7.93 -7.03 -8.13
C MET A 142 7.70 -5.53 -8.13
N ILE A 143 6.97 -5.03 -7.15
CA ILE A 143 6.80 -3.59 -6.91
C ILE A 143 7.74 -3.07 -5.81
N SER A 144 8.46 -3.97 -5.15
CA SER A 144 9.47 -3.68 -4.12
C SER A 144 10.36 -4.89 -3.94
N GLU A 145 11.65 -4.69 -3.67
CA GLU A 145 12.63 -5.75 -3.47
C GLU A 145 12.53 -6.41 -2.07
N VAL A 146 11.87 -5.77 -1.11
CA VAL A 146 11.83 -6.20 0.30
C VAL A 146 11.37 -7.66 0.50
N GLN A 147 10.48 -8.15 -0.37
CA GLN A 147 9.95 -9.50 -0.25
C GLN A 147 10.74 -10.56 -1.03
N GLN A 148 11.58 -10.15 -1.98
CA GLN A 148 12.34 -11.06 -2.85
C GLN A 148 13.22 -12.05 -2.07
N PRO A 149 14.02 -11.63 -1.06
CA PRO A 149 14.83 -12.56 -0.27
C PRO A 149 14.00 -13.62 0.44
N LEU A 150 12.78 -13.29 0.84
CA LEU A 150 11.88 -14.22 1.53
C LEU A 150 11.35 -15.30 0.57
N PHE A 151 11.00 -14.94 -0.66
CA PHE A 151 10.59 -15.92 -1.67
C PHE A 151 11.74 -16.84 -2.08
N ILE A 152 12.95 -16.32 -2.22
CA ILE A 152 14.15 -17.13 -2.48
C ILE A 152 14.37 -18.10 -1.31
N LYS A 153 14.34 -17.61 -0.06
CA LYS A 153 14.54 -18.41 1.16
C LYS A 153 13.56 -19.58 1.29
N HIS A 154 12.28 -19.34 0.98
CA HIS A 154 11.22 -20.32 1.24
C HIS A 154 10.90 -21.23 0.05
N TYR A 155 11.24 -20.83 -1.18
CA TYR A 155 10.82 -21.51 -2.40
C TYR A 155 11.95 -21.77 -3.39
N ASP A 156 13.18 -21.33 -3.13
CA ASP A 156 14.30 -21.38 -4.06
C ASP A 156 13.96 -20.73 -5.42
N THR A 157 13.15 -19.68 -5.41
CA THR A 157 12.69 -19.01 -6.63
C THR A 157 13.90 -18.44 -7.39
N PRO A 158 14.07 -18.77 -8.68
CA PRO A 158 15.17 -18.27 -9.50
C PRO A 158 15.10 -16.73 -9.66
N LEU A 159 16.27 -16.07 -9.59
CA LEU A 159 16.37 -14.60 -9.66
C LEU A 159 15.87 -14.04 -10.99
N GLU A 160 16.09 -14.75 -12.08
CA GLU A 160 15.67 -14.37 -13.43
C GLU A 160 14.16 -14.26 -13.63
N ARG A 161 13.37 -14.82 -12.72
CA ARG A 161 11.91 -14.71 -12.74
C ARG A 161 11.38 -13.46 -12.06
N PHE A 162 12.22 -12.71 -11.35
CA PHE A 162 11.83 -11.48 -10.69
C PHE A 162 12.13 -10.28 -11.57
N HIS A 163 11.12 -9.48 -11.85
CA HIS A 163 11.23 -8.25 -12.62
C HIS A 163 10.76 -7.08 -11.75
N LEU A 164 11.69 -6.24 -11.33
CA LEU A 164 11.35 -5.05 -10.55
C LEU A 164 10.71 -4.00 -11.46
N LEU A 165 9.51 -3.59 -11.09
CA LEU A 165 8.82 -2.47 -11.72
C LEU A 165 9.22 -1.17 -11.02
N PRO A 166 9.59 -0.13 -11.75
CA PRO A 166 9.82 1.17 -11.14
C PRO A 166 8.52 1.69 -10.51
N PRO A 167 8.60 2.41 -9.38
CA PRO A 167 7.41 2.99 -8.76
C PRO A 167 6.82 4.06 -9.68
N GLY A 168 5.54 3.96 -9.98
CA GLY A 168 4.80 4.96 -10.75
C GLY A 168 3.96 5.84 -9.83
N ILE A 169 4.04 7.16 -10.00
CA ILE A 169 3.21 8.14 -9.29
C ILE A 169 2.34 8.87 -10.30
N ALA A 170 1.03 8.89 -10.07
CA ALA A 170 0.11 9.62 -10.91
C ALA A 170 0.42 11.13 -10.89
N GLN A 171 0.28 11.81 -12.04
CA GLN A 171 0.63 13.22 -12.18
C GLN A 171 -0.17 14.13 -11.25
N ASP A 172 -1.42 13.76 -10.92
CA ASP A 172 -2.29 14.49 -9.98
C ASP A 172 -1.78 14.48 -8.53
N ARG A 173 -0.74 13.70 -8.22
CA ARG A 173 -0.10 13.64 -6.90
C ARG A 173 0.99 14.68 -6.72
N ARG A 174 1.51 15.25 -7.80
CA ARG A 174 2.53 16.30 -7.73
C ARG A 174 1.92 17.61 -7.22
N ALA A 175 2.72 18.37 -6.49
CA ALA A 175 2.34 19.72 -6.08
C ALA A 175 2.04 20.58 -7.32
N PRO A 176 0.80 21.08 -7.48
CA PRO A 176 0.48 21.96 -8.59
C PRO A 176 1.03 23.38 -8.35
N PRO A 177 1.07 24.26 -9.36
CA PRO A 177 1.56 25.64 -9.20
C PRO A 177 0.82 26.45 -8.11
N ASN A 178 -0.46 26.12 -7.85
CA ASN A 178 -1.29 26.76 -6.83
C ASN A 178 -1.33 25.99 -5.50
N ALA A 179 -0.31 25.18 -5.19
CA ALA A 179 -0.24 24.36 -3.98
C ALA A 179 -0.41 25.19 -2.69
N ALA A 180 0.14 26.43 -2.64
CA ALA A 180 0.00 27.32 -1.49
C ALA A 180 -1.46 27.72 -1.24
N GLU A 181 -2.22 28.02 -2.28
CA GLU A 181 -3.66 28.37 -2.18
C GLU A 181 -4.48 27.14 -1.71
N ILE A 182 -4.15 25.94 -2.23
CA ILE A 182 -4.79 24.70 -1.80
C ILE A 182 -4.51 24.45 -0.32
N ARG A 183 -3.27 24.65 0.15
CA ARG A 183 -2.88 24.52 1.55
C ARG A 183 -3.66 25.50 2.44
N GLU A 184 -3.73 26.75 2.05
CA GLU A 184 -4.47 27.79 2.80
C GLU A 184 -5.95 27.43 2.91
N GLY A 185 -6.59 27.07 1.78
CA GLY A 185 -7.99 26.66 1.73
C GLY A 185 -8.25 25.41 2.58
N PHE A 186 -7.35 24.43 2.53
CA PHE A 186 -7.43 23.22 3.34
C PHE A 186 -7.35 23.54 4.84
N ARG A 187 -6.38 24.35 5.27
CA ARG A 187 -6.20 24.71 6.68
C ARG A 187 -7.39 25.50 7.23
N LYS A 188 -8.02 26.35 6.42
CA LYS A 188 -9.27 27.04 6.77
C LYS A 188 -10.44 26.07 6.93
N GLU A 189 -10.60 25.12 6.00
CA GLU A 189 -11.67 24.10 6.03
C GLU A 189 -11.61 23.26 7.30
N PHE A 190 -10.41 22.89 7.74
CA PHE A 190 -10.21 22.08 8.94
C PHE A 190 -10.00 22.89 10.23
N ASN A 191 -10.19 24.21 10.17
CA ASN A 191 -10.01 25.15 11.29
C ASN A 191 -8.63 25.00 11.97
N LEU A 192 -7.59 24.83 11.17
CA LEU A 192 -6.20 24.77 11.66
C LEU A 192 -5.66 26.19 11.81
N ARG A 193 -5.13 26.52 13.00
CA ARG A 193 -4.47 27.80 13.25
C ARG A 193 -3.10 27.82 12.56
N ASP A 194 -2.57 29.03 12.34
CA ASP A 194 -1.27 29.21 11.67
C ASP A 194 -0.11 28.59 12.45
N ASP A 195 -0.21 28.56 13.80
CA ASP A 195 0.78 27.99 14.70
C ASP A 195 0.63 26.48 14.90
N GLU A 196 -0.44 25.86 14.43
CA GLU A 196 -0.65 24.40 14.53
C GLU A 196 0.14 23.63 13.47
N LEU A 197 0.69 22.50 13.91
CA LEU A 197 1.40 21.54 13.07
C LEU A 197 0.49 20.35 12.77
N LEU A 198 0.26 20.07 11.50
CA LEU A 198 -0.57 18.96 11.07
C LEU A 198 0.29 17.78 10.63
N LEU A 199 0.17 16.69 11.36
CA LEU A 199 0.66 15.39 10.95
C LEU A 199 -0.45 14.62 10.23
N VAL A 200 -0.10 13.89 9.18
CA VAL A 200 -1.01 12.96 8.53
C VAL A 200 -0.45 11.54 8.54
N GLN A 201 -1.34 10.57 8.80
CA GLN A 201 -1.07 9.14 8.61
C GLN A 201 -2.14 8.57 7.70
N ILE A 202 -1.75 8.08 6.53
CA ILE A 202 -2.66 7.72 5.45
C ILE A 202 -2.50 6.25 5.08
N GLY A 203 -3.62 5.54 5.02
CA GLY A 203 -3.68 4.14 4.59
C GLY A 203 -4.53 3.27 5.50
N SER A 204 -5.24 2.31 4.90
CA SER A 204 -5.98 1.28 5.62
C SER A 204 -5.04 0.25 6.24
N GLY A 205 -5.52 -0.50 7.24
CA GLY A 205 -4.70 -1.39 8.03
C GLY A 205 -4.03 -0.66 9.20
N PHE A 206 -4.76 0.14 9.97
CA PHE A 206 -4.25 0.99 11.05
C PHE A 206 -3.28 0.29 11.99
N LYS A 207 -3.56 -0.98 12.34
CA LYS A 207 -2.64 -1.78 13.16
C LYS A 207 -1.31 -2.02 12.43
N THR A 208 -1.37 -2.43 11.17
CA THR A 208 -0.17 -2.73 10.37
C THR A 208 0.64 -1.47 10.07
N LYS A 209 -0.06 -0.34 9.90
CA LYS A 209 0.57 0.97 9.64
C LYS A 209 1.09 1.65 10.90
N GLY A 210 0.95 1.04 12.08
CA GLY A 210 1.53 1.55 13.32
C GLY A 210 0.85 2.81 13.88
N VAL A 211 -0.48 2.93 13.75
CA VAL A 211 -1.22 4.06 14.34
C VAL A 211 -0.98 4.15 15.84
N ASP A 212 -0.89 3.02 16.56
CA ASP A 212 -0.55 2.98 17.98
C ASP A 212 0.83 3.59 18.29
N ARG A 213 1.81 3.40 17.40
CA ARG A 213 3.15 3.99 17.49
C ARG A 213 3.09 5.51 17.31
N SER A 214 2.33 5.99 16.32
CA SER A 214 2.12 7.42 16.08
C SER A 214 1.42 8.10 17.25
N LEU A 215 0.38 7.49 17.82
CA LEU A 215 -0.30 8.01 19.01
C LEU A 215 0.65 8.15 20.19
N LYS A 216 1.50 7.15 20.46
CA LYS A 216 2.52 7.21 21.52
C LYS A 216 3.55 8.31 21.26
N ALA A 217 3.97 8.49 20.01
CA ALA A 217 4.93 9.54 19.66
C ALA A 217 4.35 10.95 19.87
N VAL A 218 3.10 11.19 19.43
CA VAL A 218 2.42 12.47 19.69
C VAL A 218 2.21 12.71 21.18
N ALA A 219 1.86 11.68 21.94
CA ALA A 219 1.70 11.78 23.40
C ALA A 219 3.02 12.14 24.12
N ALA A 220 4.16 11.69 23.59
CA ALA A 220 5.49 11.92 24.13
C ALA A 220 6.08 13.31 23.78
N LEU A 221 5.46 14.08 22.91
CA LEU A 221 5.93 15.42 22.55
C LEU A 221 5.99 16.33 23.79
N PRO A 222 6.95 17.27 23.84
CA PRO A 222 6.97 18.35 24.84
C PRO A 222 5.62 19.06 24.90
N THR A 223 5.20 19.47 26.10
CA THR A 223 3.83 19.98 26.35
C THR A 223 3.40 21.08 25.37
N GLU A 224 4.26 22.06 25.13
CA GLU A 224 3.91 23.20 24.24
C GLU A 224 3.83 22.77 22.77
N LEU A 225 4.69 21.84 22.35
CA LEU A 225 4.65 21.29 20.99
C LEU A 225 3.40 20.41 20.80
N LYS A 226 3.08 19.57 21.79
CA LYS A 226 1.88 18.73 21.77
C LYS A 226 0.59 19.56 21.64
N LYS A 227 0.45 20.67 22.38
CA LYS A 227 -0.75 21.53 22.33
C LYS A 227 -1.06 22.06 20.93
N ARG A 228 -0.04 22.27 20.11
CA ARG A 228 -0.17 22.78 18.74
C ARG A 228 -0.04 21.70 17.66
N THR A 229 0.12 20.44 18.04
CA THR A 229 0.23 19.32 17.08
C THR A 229 -1.12 18.64 16.88
N ARG A 230 -1.53 18.48 15.64
CA ARG A 230 -2.73 17.74 15.21
C ARG A 230 -2.28 16.51 14.42
N LEU A 231 -2.97 15.38 14.62
CA LEU A 231 -2.74 14.15 13.84
C LEU A 231 -4.04 13.72 13.16
N PHE A 232 -4.05 13.70 11.83
CA PHE A 232 -5.15 13.11 11.07
C PHE A 232 -4.79 11.71 10.60
N VAL A 233 -5.60 10.73 11.01
CA VAL A 233 -5.47 9.32 10.61
C VAL A 233 -6.55 9.02 9.58
N ILE A 234 -6.15 8.66 8.35
CA ILE A 234 -7.05 8.54 7.20
C ILE A 234 -7.04 7.11 6.68
N GLY A 235 -8.19 6.42 6.69
CA GLY A 235 -8.30 5.04 6.19
C GLY A 235 -9.69 4.44 6.41
N GLN A 236 -9.89 3.21 5.93
CA GLN A 236 -11.19 2.54 5.94
C GLN A 236 -11.45 1.68 7.20
N ASP A 237 -10.46 1.55 8.08
CA ASP A 237 -10.58 0.71 9.26
C ASP A 237 -11.53 1.30 10.31
N ASP A 238 -12.07 0.44 11.20
CA ASP A 238 -12.80 0.87 12.40
C ASP A 238 -11.81 1.51 13.39
N PRO A 239 -11.95 2.81 13.68
CA PRO A 239 -10.98 3.53 14.52
C PRO A 239 -11.16 3.30 16.03
N LYS A 240 -12.20 2.61 16.48
CA LYS A 240 -12.60 2.55 17.89
C LYS A 240 -11.49 2.21 18.86
N VAL A 241 -10.67 1.20 18.54
CA VAL A 241 -9.56 0.78 19.40
C VAL A 241 -8.52 1.90 19.53
N PHE A 242 -8.21 2.59 18.44
CA PHE A 242 -7.23 3.67 18.42
C PHE A 242 -7.78 4.97 19.01
N GLN A 243 -9.08 5.23 18.90
CA GLN A 243 -9.76 6.33 19.59
C GLN A 243 -9.69 6.15 21.11
N LEU A 244 -9.93 4.93 21.61
CA LEU A 244 -9.79 4.60 23.03
C LEU A 244 -8.33 4.78 23.49
N GLN A 245 -7.37 4.33 22.70
CA GLN A 245 -5.95 4.51 22.98
C GLN A 245 -5.56 5.99 23.01
N SER A 246 -6.02 6.79 22.03
CA SER A 246 -5.83 8.23 21.99
C SER A 246 -6.35 8.93 23.24
N ALA A 247 -7.56 8.57 23.67
CA ALA A 247 -8.17 9.09 24.90
C ALA A 247 -7.35 8.70 26.14
N THR A 248 -6.90 7.45 26.24
CA THR A 248 -6.05 6.97 27.35
C THR A 248 -4.71 7.70 27.43
N LEU A 249 -4.16 8.10 26.27
CA LEU A 249 -2.92 8.87 26.17
C LEU A 249 -3.13 10.39 26.40
N GLY A 250 -4.36 10.82 26.67
CA GLY A 250 -4.68 12.23 26.92
C GLY A 250 -4.52 13.13 25.68
N LEU A 251 -4.72 12.55 24.46
CA LEU A 251 -4.54 13.30 23.23
C LEU A 251 -5.80 14.09 22.82
N GLY A 252 -6.98 13.76 23.38
CA GLY A 252 -8.22 14.53 23.18
C GLY A 252 -8.43 14.95 21.73
N ASP A 253 -8.52 16.27 21.52
CA ASP A 253 -8.76 16.89 20.22
C ASP A 253 -7.52 16.93 19.30
N ASN A 254 -6.35 16.48 19.77
CA ASN A 254 -5.15 16.43 18.95
C ASN A 254 -5.26 15.41 17.80
N VAL A 255 -6.12 14.39 17.92
CA VAL A 255 -6.21 13.28 16.96
C VAL A 255 -7.58 13.20 16.34
N GLN A 256 -7.63 13.21 15.01
CA GLN A 256 -8.85 13.03 14.24
C GLN A 256 -8.76 11.81 13.34
N PHE A 257 -9.73 10.92 13.44
CA PHE A 257 -9.86 9.75 12.55
C PHE A 257 -10.85 10.06 11.44
N LEU A 258 -10.35 10.01 10.21
CA LEU A 258 -11.12 10.25 9.00
C LEU A 258 -11.31 8.94 8.25
N LYS A 259 -12.46 8.78 7.59
CA LYS A 259 -12.68 7.65 6.68
C LYS A 259 -11.77 7.77 5.46
N GLY A 260 -11.71 6.71 4.64
CA GLY A 260 -11.01 6.78 3.36
C GLY A 260 -11.54 7.93 2.50
N ARG A 261 -10.61 8.61 1.83
CA ARG A 261 -10.86 9.83 1.05
C ARG A 261 -10.30 9.70 -0.36
N SER A 262 -10.91 10.38 -1.31
CA SER A 262 -10.44 10.49 -2.69
C SER A 262 -9.53 11.72 -2.91
N ASP A 263 -9.60 12.72 -2.01
CA ASP A 263 -8.87 13.99 -2.10
C ASP A 263 -7.55 13.99 -1.30
N ILE A 264 -6.88 12.85 -1.21
CA ILE A 264 -5.59 12.68 -0.50
C ILE A 264 -4.55 13.73 -0.90
N PRO A 265 -4.41 14.17 -2.18
CA PRO A 265 -3.47 15.22 -2.53
C PRO A 265 -3.62 16.51 -1.72
N ARG A 266 -4.87 16.91 -1.39
CA ARG A 266 -5.12 18.08 -0.56
C ARG A 266 -4.62 17.93 0.88
N PHE A 267 -4.70 16.70 1.44
CA PHE A 267 -4.17 16.40 2.76
C PHE A 267 -2.64 16.46 2.78
N LEU A 268 -2.00 15.95 1.74
CA LEU A 268 -0.53 16.01 1.62
C LEU A 268 -0.04 17.45 1.49
N LEU A 269 -0.73 18.29 0.72
CA LEU A 269 -0.39 19.72 0.58
C LEU A 269 -0.71 20.52 1.85
N GLY A 270 -1.76 20.14 2.59
CA GLY A 270 -2.19 20.83 3.82
C GLY A 270 -1.39 20.51 5.07
N ALA A 271 -0.71 19.36 5.08
CA ALA A 271 0.06 18.85 6.21
C ALA A 271 1.46 19.47 6.32
N ASP A 272 2.11 19.22 7.47
CA ASP A 272 3.49 19.59 7.76
C ASP A 272 4.41 18.36 7.80
N LEU A 273 3.86 17.16 8.04
CA LEU A 273 4.61 15.92 8.12
C LEU A 273 3.71 14.71 7.81
N LEU A 274 4.21 13.78 7.00
CA LEU A 274 3.67 12.41 6.91
C LEU A 274 4.38 11.54 7.93
N ILE A 275 3.63 10.90 8.85
CA ILE A 275 4.16 9.93 9.80
C ILE A 275 3.69 8.51 9.44
N HIS A 276 4.63 7.57 9.26
CA HIS A 276 4.32 6.22 8.77
C HIS A 276 5.17 5.12 9.44
N PRO A 277 5.04 4.89 10.77
CA PRO A 277 5.86 3.94 11.52
C PRO A 277 5.28 2.52 11.43
N ALA A 278 5.14 2.00 10.22
CA ALA A 278 4.52 0.71 9.95
C ALA A 278 5.26 -0.47 10.62
N TYR A 279 4.51 -1.53 10.97
CA TYR A 279 5.05 -2.82 11.38
C TYR A 279 5.46 -3.69 10.20
N ASN A 280 4.78 -3.49 9.07
CA ASN A 280 5.07 -4.20 7.83
C ASN A 280 4.41 -3.45 6.66
N GLU A 281 5.18 -3.17 5.63
CA GLU A 281 4.71 -2.48 4.43
C GLU A 281 5.53 -2.93 3.22
N ASN A 282 4.88 -3.48 2.20
CA ASN A 282 5.59 -3.96 1.02
C ASN A 282 6.16 -2.81 0.16
N THR A 283 5.39 -1.74 0.04
CA THR A 283 5.78 -0.55 -0.73
C THR A 283 5.71 0.72 0.10
N GLY A 284 4.50 1.18 0.41
CA GLY A 284 4.26 2.50 1.00
C GLY A 284 4.15 3.58 -0.07
N THR A 285 3.29 3.40 -1.08
CA THR A 285 3.10 4.36 -2.17
C THR A 285 2.84 5.79 -1.67
N VAL A 286 2.18 5.93 -0.51
CA VAL A 286 1.93 7.24 0.12
C VAL A 286 3.22 8.01 0.47
N LEU A 287 4.34 7.31 0.68
CA LEU A 287 5.66 7.93 0.93
C LEU A 287 6.11 8.72 -0.30
N LEU A 288 5.96 8.11 -1.48
CA LEU A 288 6.28 8.76 -2.74
C LEU A 288 5.25 9.84 -3.12
N GLU A 289 3.98 9.64 -2.78
CA GLU A 289 2.95 10.68 -2.93
C GLU A 289 3.30 11.93 -2.08
N ALA A 290 3.76 11.73 -0.83
CA ALA A 290 4.24 12.79 0.04
C ALA A 290 5.49 13.49 -0.54
N LEU A 291 6.45 12.69 -1.02
CA LEU A 291 7.68 13.20 -1.63
C LEU A 291 7.39 14.14 -2.81
N VAL A 292 6.53 13.72 -3.76
CA VAL A 292 6.19 14.56 -4.93
C VAL A 292 5.27 15.73 -4.60
N ALA A 293 4.57 15.67 -3.46
CA ALA A 293 3.79 16.79 -2.92
C ALA A 293 4.66 17.79 -2.15
N GLY A 294 5.93 17.47 -1.91
CA GLY A 294 6.83 18.29 -1.12
C GLY A 294 6.60 18.19 0.40
N LEU A 295 6.04 17.10 0.89
CA LEU A 295 5.76 16.88 2.30
C LEU A 295 6.86 16.03 2.95
N PRO A 296 7.53 16.50 4.03
CA PRO A 296 8.47 15.69 4.80
C PRO A 296 7.87 14.39 5.31
N VAL A 297 8.71 13.35 5.44
CA VAL A 297 8.27 12.00 5.82
C VAL A 297 9.06 11.46 7.01
N LEU A 298 8.36 10.91 8.01
CA LEU A 298 8.94 10.08 9.08
C LEU A 298 8.43 8.66 8.94
N VAL A 299 9.31 7.72 8.59
CA VAL A 299 8.94 6.37 8.16
C VAL A 299 9.83 5.30 8.79
N SER A 300 9.30 4.07 9.00
CA SER A 300 10.10 2.90 9.39
C SER A 300 10.75 2.22 8.19
N ALA A 301 11.98 1.71 8.39
CA ALA A 301 12.78 1.04 7.33
C ALA A 301 12.12 -0.21 6.75
N VAL A 302 11.13 -0.81 7.43
CA VAL A 302 10.36 -1.95 6.90
C VAL A 302 9.50 -1.61 5.68
N CYS A 303 9.31 -0.32 5.37
CA CYS A 303 8.56 0.11 4.19
C CYS A 303 9.45 0.01 2.95
N GLY A 304 8.94 -0.68 1.91
CA GLY A 304 9.73 -0.94 0.70
C GLY A 304 10.25 0.33 0.00
N TYR A 305 9.56 1.44 0.14
CA TYR A 305 9.96 2.73 -0.46
C TYR A 305 10.61 3.70 0.54
N ALA A 306 10.96 3.24 1.75
CA ALA A 306 11.61 4.09 2.74
C ALA A 306 12.98 4.61 2.25
N HIS A 307 13.72 3.83 1.46
CA HIS A 307 15.02 4.22 0.90
C HIS A 307 14.93 5.48 0.04
N TYR A 308 13.83 5.67 -0.73
CA TYR A 308 13.62 6.90 -1.51
C TYR A 308 13.54 8.16 -0.63
N ILE A 309 13.06 8.04 0.61
CA ILE A 309 12.97 9.16 1.54
C ILE A 309 14.37 9.56 2.02
N GLY A 310 15.22 8.57 2.34
CA GLY A 310 16.63 8.81 2.70
C GLY A 310 17.47 9.34 1.54
N GLU A 311 17.35 8.74 0.35
CA GLU A 311 18.07 9.18 -0.85
C GLU A 311 17.70 10.60 -1.28
N ALA A 312 16.44 11.00 -1.03
CA ALA A 312 15.94 12.33 -1.35
C ALA A 312 16.22 13.39 -0.28
N ASP A 313 16.78 13.02 0.86
CA ASP A 313 16.89 13.89 2.04
C ASP A 313 15.55 14.59 2.38
N SER A 314 14.45 13.86 2.20
CA SER A 314 13.09 14.38 2.33
C SER A 314 12.41 13.97 3.62
N GLY A 315 13.17 13.46 4.59
CA GLY A 315 12.65 13.02 5.87
C GLY A 315 13.62 12.12 6.63
N LEU A 316 13.10 11.46 7.67
CA LEU A 316 13.87 10.54 8.50
C LEU A 316 13.33 9.12 8.40
N VAL A 317 14.26 8.16 8.32
CA VAL A 317 13.96 6.72 8.30
C VAL A 317 14.35 6.13 9.65
N LEU A 318 13.40 5.46 10.31
CA LEU A 318 13.63 4.77 11.58
C LEU A 318 14.35 3.45 11.32
N ASP A 319 15.34 3.16 12.16
CA ASP A 319 16.13 1.94 12.08
C ASP A 319 15.31 0.67 12.43
N GLU A 320 15.87 -0.50 12.06
CA GLU A 320 15.41 -1.80 12.53
C GLU A 320 16.50 -2.42 13.44
N PRO A 321 16.08 -3.01 14.58
CA PRO A 321 14.71 -3.18 15.06
C PRO A 321 14.09 -1.86 15.53
N PHE A 322 12.77 -1.69 15.29
CA PHE A 322 12.04 -0.48 15.63
C PHE A 322 12.10 -0.17 17.13
N GLU A 323 12.44 1.07 17.46
CA GLU A 323 12.41 1.61 18.81
C GLU A 323 11.46 2.83 18.93
N GLN A 324 10.51 2.77 19.87
CA GLN A 324 9.59 3.89 20.10
C GLN A 324 10.30 5.17 20.52
N ALA A 325 11.41 5.06 21.25
CA ALA A 325 12.21 6.19 21.70
C ALA A 325 12.80 6.97 20.52
N GLN A 326 13.31 6.26 19.49
CA GLN A 326 13.80 6.88 18.25
C GLN A 326 12.69 7.60 17.50
N LEU A 327 11.50 7.00 17.37
CA LEU A 327 10.36 7.65 16.75
C LEU A 327 9.99 8.95 17.48
N ASN A 328 9.95 8.93 18.81
CA ASN A 328 9.63 10.10 19.64
C ASN A 328 10.68 11.21 19.45
N GLN A 329 11.95 10.85 19.42
CA GLN A 329 13.07 11.79 19.21
C GLN A 329 12.99 12.42 17.81
N TYR A 330 12.86 11.60 16.76
CA TYR A 330 12.80 12.08 15.38
C TYR A 330 11.56 12.94 15.12
N LEU A 331 10.40 12.56 15.66
CA LEU A 331 9.21 13.38 15.57
C LEU A 331 9.43 14.76 16.21
N THR A 332 10.00 14.81 17.41
CA THR A 332 10.29 16.07 18.09
C THR A 332 11.27 16.92 17.27
N GLN A 333 12.34 16.34 16.79
CA GLN A 333 13.34 16.99 15.93
C GLN A 333 12.67 17.61 14.69
N MET A 334 11.93 16.82 13.91
CA MET A 334 11.30 17.29 12.65
C MET A 334 10.25 18.39 12.87
N LEU A 335 9.63 18.44 14.04
CA LEU A 335 8.64 19.48 14.37
C LEU A 335 9.26 20.74 15.00
N THR A 336 10.53 20.69 15.43
CA THR A 336 11.24 21.84 16.03
C THR A 336 12.25 22.47 15.08
N ASP A 337 12.83 21.68 14.16
CA ASP A 337 13.77 22.20 13.18
C ASP A 337 13.05 23.05 12.15
N THR A 338 13.35 24.34 12.17
CA THR A 338 12.77 25.34 11.25
C THR A 338 13.50 25.39 9.91
N ALA A 339 14.55 24.60 9.71
CA ALA A 339 15.21 24.52 8.43
C ALA A 339 14.25 23.89 7.41
N PRO A 340 13.93 24.57 6.29
CA PRO A 340 13.16 23.94 5.24
C PRO A 340 13.93 22.69 4.80
N VAL A 341 13.27 21.52 4.86
CA VAL A 341 13.81 20.31 4.23
C VAL A 341 14.07 20.69 2.77
N SER A 342 15.34 20.72 2.38
CA SER A 342 15.74 21.13 1.03
C SER A 342 15.26 20.05 0.07
N TYR A 343 14.16 20.31 -0.61
CA TYR A 343 13.66 19.44 -1.67
C TYR A 343 14.62 19.52 -2.85
N THR A 344 15.67 18.73 -2.82
CA THR A 344 16.43 18.41 -4.02
C THR A 344 15.45 17.75 -4.98
N HIS A 345 15.34 18.28 -6.18
CA HIS A 345 14.50 17.76 -7.25
C HIS A 345 14.88 16.31 -7.53
N LEU A 346 14.28 15.38 -6.79
CA LEU A 346 14.34 13.98 -7.18
C LEU A 346 13.55 13.87 -8.47
N THR A 347 14.24 13.69 -9.55
CA THR A 347 13.70 13.00 -10.69
C THR A 347 13.52 11.55 -10.27
N LEU A 348 12.45 11.25 -9.47
CA LEU A 348 11.88 9.91 -9.56
C LEU A 348 11.76 9.66 -11.06
N PRO A 349 12.11 8.47 -11.57
CA PRO A 349 11.79 8.14 -12.95
C PRO A 349 10.28 8.41 -13.08
N THR A 350 9.98 9.62 -13.52
CA THR A 350 8.66 10.02 -13.88
C THR A 350 8.47 9.27 -15.15
N SER A 351 7.97 8.07 -14.93
CA SER A 351 7.59 7.29 -16.05
C SER A 351 6.56 8.09 -16.86
N ASP A 352 7.01 8.68 -17.94
CA ASP A 352 6.33 8.47 -19.19
C ASP A 352 6.27 6.95 -19.48
N LEU A 353 6.49 6.12 -18.46
CA LEU A 353 6.28 4.70 -18.35
C LEU A 353 4.88 4.49 -17.83
N VAL A 354 3.99 4.65 -18.76
CA VAL A 354 2.88 3.76 -19.10
C VAL A 354 2.22 4.30 -20.31
#